data_4f8af4b238c680f2c27b078247d7ad5f
#
_entry.id   4f8af4b238c680f2c27b078247d7ad5f
#
_cell.length_a   1.000
_cell.length_b   1.000
_cell.length_c   1.000
_cell.angle_alpha   90.00
_cell.angle_beta   90.00
_cell.angle_gamma   90.00
#
_symmetry.space_group_name_H-M   'P 1'
#
loop_
_entity.id
_entity.type
_entity.pdbx_description
1 polymer ?
#
loop_
_entity_poly.entity_id
_entity_poly.type
_entity_poly.pdbx_seq_one_letter_code
_entity_poly.pdbx_strand_id
1 'polypeptide(L)'
;AWYGIDSATLESNRKYNMAGEFYDEEGNSLYYKDQIDNYKQDHYQLHWNQNYLGGWTSNFGLHYTYGRGFYENYNVGYDSPDYIDRRWLDNDFYGFIFSVNQRTTKYNSTIGGSYNKYSGEHYGEYLWIDQDSNSENSYSFKEKFYDDYGNKNEFNIYAKIDYYLNDKLSIYGDLQYRNIKYEAGISANSVFTGYVEEGFSRLDKTFSFFNPKFGLFYNLNDSNNIYFSYARAQREPTRTDFANGSPDAEKLNDFELGWKLTLENSSINVNAFYMIYDNQLVLTGQRDINGYEIRRNIGESYRLGIELDSNITLSSKLNLNTNLSISSNKNQDFYSIFDGILKNYGNTDLAYSPSFIANNIIDYSPNEKVIISLRSNYVSEQYFAQTNSPISKLESFFVHDLNFIHKMSIKGLSDDINFKVLVNNLFNSKYVSYGGYYTYDVPTDNQIKTYEGTYYYPQAEINILVGLDFKF
;
A
#
# COMPACT_ATOMS: atom_id res chain seq x y z
N ALA A 1 5.64 15.04 -3.75
CA ALA A 1 5.24 16.07 -2.79
C ALA A 1 4.85 15.39 -1.48
N TRP A 2 5.23 15.96 -0.34
CA TRP A 2 4.84 15.47 0.99
C TRP A 2 3.36 15.76 1.29
N TYR A 3 2.88 16.89 0.75
CA TYR A 3 1.53 17.38 0.96
C TYR A 3 0.76 17.43 -0.36
N GLY A 4 -0.53 17.15 -0.28
CA GLY A 4 -1.44 17.39 -1.40
C GLY A 4 -1.75 18.87 -1.56
N ILE A 5 -2.23 19.25 -2.73
CA ILE A 5 -2.64 20.63 -3.06
C ILE A 5 -4.15 20.69 -3.26
N ASP A 6 -4.77 21.83 -2.97
CA ASP A 6 -6.19 22.06 -3.22
C ASP A 6 -6.52 22.16 -4.72
N SER A 7 -7.80 22.20 -5.06
CA SER A 7 -8.25 22.24 -6.46
C SER A 7 -7.83 23.51 -7.20
N ALA A 8 -7.79 24.67 -6.54
CA ALA A 8 -7.38 25.93 -7.17
C ALA A 8 -5.87 25.93 -7.47
N THR A 9 -5.06 25.44 -6.55
CA THR A 9 -3.63 25.25 -6.75
C THR A 9 -3.35 24.18 -7.80
N LEU A 10 -4.15 23.10 -7.85
CA LEU A 10 -4.05 22.09 -8.89
C LEU A 10 -4.21 22.66 -10.30
N GLU A 11 -5.07 23.64 -10.49
CA GLU A 11 -5.29 24.32 -11.77
C GLU A 11 -4.20 25.35 -12.09
N SER A 12 -3.78 26.14 -11.09
CA SER A 12 -2.86 27.26 -11.27
C SER A 12 -1.39 26.87 -11.20
N ASN A 13 -1.00 25.97 -10.29
CA ASN A 13 0.39 25.56 -10.07
C ASN A 13 0.52 24.10 -9.62
N ARG A 14 0.44 23.17 -10.56
CA ARG A 14 0.55 21.70 -10.29
C ARG A 14 1.86 21.25 -9.65
N LYS A 15 2.91 22.09 -9.68
CA LYS A 15 4.24 21.78 -9.13
C LYS A 15 4.45 22.36 -7.73
N TYR A 16 3.46 23.07 -7.20
CA TYR A 16 3.54 23.65 -5.87
C TYR A 16 3.78 22.58 -4.80
N ASN A 17 4.68 22.87 -3.90
CA ASN A 17 4.98 22.02 -2.74
C ASN A 17 5.17 22.92 -1.51
N MET A 18 4.26 22.84 -0.58
CA MET A 18 4.26 23.64 0.65
C MET A 18 5.17 23.08 1.75
N ALA A 19 5.89 21.97 1.51
CA ALA A 19 6.73 21.37 2.53
C ALA A 19 7.84 22.34 2.97
N GLY A 20 7.85 22.68 4.27
CA GLY A 20 8.82 23.60 4.86
C GLY A 20 8.61 25.08 4.49
N GLU A 21 7.49 25.44 3.85
CA GLU A 21 7.17 26.83 3.54
C GLU A 21 6.78 27.60 4.81
N PHE A 22 7.32 28.80 4.94
CA PHE A 22 6.95 29.79 5.96
C PHE A 22 7.08 31.21 5.38
N TYR A 23 6.61 32.21 6.10
CA TYR A 23 6.59 33.60 5.63
C TYR A 23 7.41 34.48 6.57
N ASP A 24 8.20 35.40 6.01
CA ASP A 24 8.88 36.45 6.78
C ASP A 24 7.91 37.57 7.20
N GLU A 25 8.43 38.56 7.95
CA GLU A 25 7.65 39.71 8.40
C GLU A 25 7.08 40.58 7.25
N GLU A 26 7.75 40.55 6.08
CA GLU A 26 7.31 41.24 4.88
C GLU A 26 6.31 40.40 4.05
N GLY A 27 6.01 39.16 4.45
CA GLY A 27 5.09 38.25 3.74
C GLY A 27 5.72 37.51 2.55
N ASN A 28 7.05 37.47 2.45
CA ASN A 28 7.72 36.69 1.40
C ASN A 28 7.76 35.20 1.79
N SER A 29 7.49 34.32 0.82
CA SER A 29 7.57 32.88 1.00
C SER A 29 9.04 32.44 1.08
N LEU A 30 9.40 31.75 2.14
CA LEU A 30 10.68 31.14 2.41
C LEU A 30 10.50 29.62 2.62
N TYR A 31 11.59 28.86 2.49
CA TYR A 31 11.56 27.41 2.67
C TYR A 31 12.63 26.94 3.65
N TYR A 32 12.22 26.12 4.60
CA TYR A 32 13.15 25.45 5.52
C TYR A 32 13.98 24.42 4.73
N LYS A 33 15.31 24.53 4.85
CA LYS A 33 16.24 23.74 4.05
C LYS A 33 16.39 22.30 4.51
N ASP A 34 16.14 22.05 5.79
CA ASP A 34 16.29 20.74 6.43
C ASP A 34 14.96 20.01 6.60
N GLN A 35 13.97 20.30 5.75
CA GLN A 35 12.74 19.52 5.60
C GLN A 35 13.08 18.14 5.02
N ILE A 36 13.50 17.22 5.88
CA ILE A 36 14.11 15.94 5.47
C ILE A 36 13.42 14.74 6.09
N ASP A 37 13.57 13.60 5.43
CA ASP A 37 13.31 12.26 5.93
C ASP A 37 14.62 11.46 5.84
N ASN A 38 15.15 11.05 6.97
CA ASN A 38 16.42 10.35 7.09
C ASN A 38 16.22 9.05 7.85
N TYR A 39 16.14 7.93 7.14
CA TYR A 39 15.97 6.63 7.74
C TYR A 39 16.96 5.61 7.18
N LYS A 40 17.55 4.82 8.06
CA LYS A 40 18.52 3.78 7.73
C LYS A 40 18.08 2.45 8.32
N GLN A 41 18.27 1.37 7.57
CA GLN A 41 18.12 0.00 8.05
C GLN A 41 19.39 -0.81 7.79
N ASP A 42 19.78 -1.60 8.78
CA ASP A 42 20.83 -2.62 8.67
C ASP A 42 20.17 -4.00 8.79
N HIS A 43 20.39 -4.86 7.80
CA HIS A 43 19.80 -6.20 7.73
C HIS A 43 20.86 -7.27 7.89
N TYR A 44 20.61 -8.21 8.79
CA TYR A 44 21.47 -9.38 9.02
C TYR A 44 20.62 -10.63 8.80
N GLN A 45 21.06 -11.50 7.91
CA GLN A 45 20.33 -12.72 7.55
C GLN A 45 21.25 -13.91 7.47
N LEU A 46 20.78 -15.06 8.01
CA LEU A 46 21.44 -16.35 7.88
C LEU A 46 20.42 -17.34 7.31
N HIS A 47 20.76 -17.96 6.18
CA HIS A 47 19.92 -18.95 5.52
C HIS A 47 20.63 -20.30 5.50
N TRP A 48 19.89 -21.36 5.86
CA TRP A 48 20.31 -22.73 5.73
C TRP A 48 19.27 -23.51 4.94
N ASN A 49 19.71 -24.15 3.86
CA ASN A 49 18.88 -24.95 2.97
C ASN A 49 19.55 -26.32 2.81
N GLN A 50 18.78 -27.38 2.98
CA GLN A 50 19.26 -28.74 2.87
C GLN A 50 18.32 -29.61 2.05
N ASN A 51 18.86 -30.33 1.09
CA ASN A 51 18.16 -31.34 0.32
C ASN A 51 18.51 -32.75 0.87
N TYR A 52 17.47 -33.58 0.97
CA TYR A 52 17.58 -34.96 1.45
C TYR A 52 17.07 -35.94 0.40
N LEU A 53 17.38 -37.23 0.59
CA LEU A 53 16.80 -38.29 -0.24
C LEU A 53 15.27 -38.34 -0.10
N GLY A 54 14.58 -38.86 -1.14
CA GLY A 54 13.12 -39.02 -1.13
C GLY A 54 12.36 -37.71 -1.34
N GLY A 55 12.99 -36.69 -1.95
CA GLY A 55 12.35 -35.41 -2.31
C GLY A 55 12.08 -34.47 -1.15
N TRP A 56 12.74 -34.68 -0.01
CA TRP A 56 12.66 -33.78 1.13
C TRP A 56 13.62 -32.61 1.00
N THR A 57 13.16 -31.44 1.41
CA THR A 57 13.98 -30.23 1.58
C THR A 57 13.62 -29.54 2.87
N SER A 58 14.59 -28.96 3.55
CA SER A 58 14.36 -28.10 4.70
C SER A 58 15.01 -26.74 4.49
N ASN A 59 14.33 -25.70 4.95
CA ASN A 59 14.81 -24.33 4.91
C ASN A 59 14.67 -23.75 6.31
N PHE A 60 15.69 -23.04 6.75
CA PHE A 60 15.70 -22.31 8.00
C PHE A 60 16.38 -20.97 7.77
N GLY A 61 15.76 -19.90 8.26
CA GLY A 61 16.31 -18.56 8.17
C GLY A 61 16.21 -17.84 9.51
N LEU A 62 17.29 -17.16 9.88
CA LEU A 62 17.31 -16.16 10.95
C LEU A 62 17.40 -14.78 10.31
N HIS A 63 16.72 -13.82 10.89
CA HIS A 63 16.83 -12.44 10.48
C HIS A 63 16.85 -11.50 11.68
N TYR A 64 17.60 -10.42 11.53
CA TYR A 64 17.60 -9.28 12.41
C TYR A 64 17.71 -8.01 11.56
N THR A 65 16.82 -7.06 11.80
CA THR A 65 16.81 -5.75 11.18
C THR A 65 16.83 -4.70 12.27
N TYR A 66 17.81 -3.82 12.23
CA TYR A 66 17.86 -2.61 13.04
C TYR A 66 17.50 -1.43 12.14
N GLY A 67 16.52 -0.64 12.54
CA GLY A 67 16.08 0.54 11.81
C GLY A 67 16.08 1.76 12.70
N ARG A 68 16.69 2.86 12.22
CA ARG A 68 16.70 4.14 12.93
C ARG A 68 16.65 5.30 11.97
N GLY A 69 15.84 6.29 12.32
CA GLY A 69 15.76 7.51 11.55
C GLY A 69 14.76 8.49 12.10
N PHE A 70 14.64 9.60 11.40
CA PHE A 70 13.76 10.70 11.76
C PHE A 70 13.29 11.42 10.51
N TYR A 71 12.19 12.10 10.63
CA TYR A 71 11.85 13.22 9.75
C TYR A 71 11.80 14.52 10.54
N GLU A 72 12.14 15.60 9.87
CA GLU A 72 12.25 16.93 10.45
C GLU A 72 11.38 17.90 9.65
N ASN A 73 10.54 18.66 10.38
CA ASN A 73 9.60 19.59 9.78
C ASN A 73 9.71 20.97 10.44
N TYR A 74 9.56 22.00 9.61
CA TYR A 74 9.17 23.32 10.08
C TYR A 74 7.64 23.38 10.14
N ASN A 75 7.10 23.80 11.26
CA ASN A 75 5.68 23.92 11.51
C ASN A 75 5.30 25.36 11.78
N VAL A 76 4.41 25.91 10.96
CA VAL A 76 3.83 27.24 11.15
C VAL A 76 2.74 27.14 12.20
N GLY A 77 2.85 27.94 13.27
CA GLY A 77 1.83 28.07 14.31
C GLY A 77 0.74 29.08 13.90
N TYR A 78 -0.54 28.70 13.96
CA TYR A 78 -1.64 29.63 13.71
C TYR A 78 -2.06 30.42 14.96
N ASP A 79 -2.08 29.74 16.11
CA ASP A 79 -2.39 30.31 17.44
C ASP A 79 -1.28 29.96 18.46
N SER A 80 -0.13 29.52 17.96
CA SER A 80 1.03 29.10 18.73
C SER A 80 2.32 29.55 18.00
N PRO A 81 3.46 29.61 18.69
CA PRO A 81 4.73 29.89 18.03
C PRO A 81 5.05 28.90 16.91
N ASP A 82 5.79 29.34 15.89
CA ASP A 82 6.42 28.46 14.94
C ASP A 82 7.44 27.55 15.63
N TYR A 83 7.61 26.33 15.13
CA TYR A 83 8.57 25.40 15.71
C TYR A 83 9.16 24.45 14.68
N ILE A 84 10.34 23.92 14.97
CA ILE A 84 10.97 22.82 14.25
C ILE A 84 10.94 21.60 15.16
N ASP A 85 10.34 20.54 14.68
CA ASP A 85 10.32 19.25 15.35
C ASP A 85 11.07 18.17 14.58
N ARG A 86 11.56 17.19 15.31
CA ARG A 86 12.14 15.97 14.78
C ARG A 86 11.42 14.77 15.38
N ARG A 87 10.92 13.89 14.52
CA ARG A 87 10.17 12.70 14.94
C ARG A 87 10.95 11.46 14.59
N TRP A 88 11.32 10.72 15.61
CA TRP A 88 12.19 9.57 15.55
C TRP A 88 11.42 8.26 15.49
N LEU A 89 12.00 7.32 14.75
CA LEU A 89 11.71 5.90 14.81
C LEU A 89 13.02 5.16 15.10
N ASP A 90 13.04 4.35 16.18
CA ASP A 90 14.16 3.48 16.53
C ASP A 90 13.59 2.09 16.78
N ASN A 91 13.97 1.09 15.98
CA ASN A 91 13.29 -0.19 16.02
C ASN A 91 14.17 -1.39 15.72
N ASP A 92 13.86 -2.49 16.40
CA ASP A 92 14.38 -3.82 16.19
C ASP A 92 13.31 -4.76 15.65
N PHE A 93 13.64 -5.52 14.61
CA PHE A 93 12.79 -6.58 14.08
C PHE A 93 13.61 -7.84 13.88
N TYR A 94 13.26 -8.91 14.59
CA TYR A 94 14.01 -10.16 14.51
C TYR A 94 13.12 -11.38 14.65
N GLY A 95 13.64 -12.51 14.16
CA GLY A 95 12.93 -13.75 14.24
C GLY A 95 13.57 -14.87 13.44
N PHE A 96 12.78 -15.91 13.27
CA PHE A 96 13.15 -17.04 12.42
C PHE A 96 11.96 -17.50 11.57
N ILE A 97 12.29 -18.12 10.46
CA ILE A 97 11.37 -18.81 9.57
C ILE A 97 11.87 -20.23 9.35
N PHE A 98 10.97 -21.18 9.18
CA PHE A 98 11.33 -22.55 8.80
C PHE A 98 10.30 -23.16 7.88
N SER A 99 10.73 -24.08 7.03
CA SER A 99 9.84 -24.98 6.31
C SER A 99 10.52 -26.33 6.04
N VAL A 100 9.69 -27.36 6.02
CA VAL A 100 10.05 -28.70 5.55
C VAL A 100 9.09 -29.05 4.43
N ASN A 101 9.64 -29.42 3.29
CA ASN A 101 8.89 -29.70 2.08
C ASN A 101 9.18 -31.14 1.65
N GLN A 102 8.15 -31.78 1.11
CA GLN A 102 8.32 -33.05 0.41
C GLN A 102 7.68 -32.99 -0.97
N ARG A 103 8.43 -33.33 -1.97
CA ARG A 103 7.97 -33.42 -3.35
C ARG A 103 8.04 -34.86 -3.86
N THR A 104 6.89 -35.37 -4.29
CA THR A 104 6.74 -36.70 -4.88
C THR A 104 6.02 -36.61 -6.21
N THR A 105 5.79 -37.72 -6.87
CA THR A 105 4.96 -37.78 -8.07
C THR A 105 3.45 -37.63 -7.77
N LYS A 106 3.03 -37.86 -6.51
CA LYS A 106 1.62 -37.82 -6.12
C LYS A 106 1.22 -36.56 -5.36
N TYR A 107 2.19 -35.91 -4.70
CA TYR A 107 1.89 -34.69 -3.93
C TYR A 107 3.14 -33.84 -3.71
N ASN A 108 2.88 -32.55 -3.48
CA ASN A 108 3.82 -31.64 -2.87
C ASN A 108 3.25 -31.21 -1.52
N SER A 109 4.01 -31.35 -0.45
CA SER A 109 3.58 -30.91 0.88
C SER A 109 4.61 -30.00 1.52
N THR A 110 4.12 -29.07 2.32
CA THR A 110 4.96 -28.16 3.11
C THR A 110 4.35 -28.00 4.49
N ILE A 111 5.22 -28.14 5.51
CA ILE A 111 4.92 -27.67 6.87
C ILE A 111 5.95 -26.58 7.16
N GLY A 112 5.49 -25.43 7.65
CA GLY A 112 6.36 -24.33 7.95
C GLY A 112 5.79 -23.38 8.97
N GLY A 113 6.59 -22.41 9.37
CA GLY A 113 6.17 -21.40 10.31
C GLY A 113 7.23 -20.35 10.53
N SER A 114 6.88 -19.38 11.37
CA SER A 114 7.75 -18.28 11.75
C SER A 114 7.44 -17.81 13.16
N TYR A 115 8.45 -17.23 13.78
CA TYR A 115 8.28 -16.37 14.95
C TYR A 115 9.02 -15.07 14.70
N ASN A 116 8.32 -13.96 14.87
CA ASN A 116 8.85 -12.63 14.66
C ASN A 116 8.56 -11.75 15.87
N LYS A 117 9.50 -10.91 16.24
CA LYS A 117 9.33 -9.88 17.24
C LYS A 117 9.75 -8.54 16.68
N TYR A 118 8.88 -7.56 16.82
CA TYR A 118 9.13 -6.15 16.59
C TYR A 118 9.10 -5.42 17.91
N SER A 119 10.05 -4.53 18.12
CA SER A 119 10.10 -3.56 19.22
C SER A 119 10.52 -2.22 18.65
N GLY A 120 9.74 -1.17 18.88
CA GLY A 120 10.02 0.15 18.33
C GLY A 120 9.68 1.25 19.32
N GLU A 121 10.55 2.25 19.37
CA GLU A 121 10.36 3.51 20.07
C GLU A 121 10.03 4.60 19.05
N HIS A 122 9.02 5.42 19.35
CA HIS A 122 8.57 6.53 18.54
C HIS A 122 8.53 7.77 19.44
N TYR A 123 9.39 8.74 19.19
CA TYR A 123 9.42 9.93 20.01
C TYR A 123 9.64 11.20 19.18
N GLY A 124 9.17 12.32 19.69
CA GLY A 124 9.33 13.62 19.06
C GLY A 124 10.11 14.58 19.96
N GLU A 125 11.02 15.36 19.36
CA GLU A 125 11.85 16.37 20.01
C GLU A 125 11.65 17.74 19.36
N TYR A 126 11.58 18.79 20.16
CA TYR A 126 11.66 20.15 19.66
C TYR A 126 13.12 20.53 19.40
N LEU A 127 13.43 20.95 18.18
CA LEU A 127 14.75 21.50 17.84
C LEU A 127 14.80 23.02 17.99
N TRP A 128 13.69 23.67 17.75
CA TRP A 128 13.54 25.11 17.85
C TRP A 128 12.07 25.47 18.05
N ILE A 129 11.80 26.52 18.81
CA ILE A 129 10.47 27.11 18.97
C ILE A 129 10.68 28.61 18.95
N ASP A 130 9.89 29.34 18.20
CA ASP A 130 9.89 30.79 18.16
C ASP A 130 9.30 31.31 19.48
N GLN A 131 10.18 31.66 20.42
CA GLN A 131 9.79 32.13 21.74
C GLN A 131 9.83 33.66 21.76
N ASP A 132 8.65 34.27 21.79
CA ASP A 132 8.57 35.62 22.27
C ASP A 132 9.13 35.71 23.72
N SER A 133 9.96 36.70 23.99
CA SER A 133 10.66 36.91 25.24
C SER A 133 9.74 37.04 26.48
N ASN A 134 8.44 36.92 26.33
CA ASN A 134 7.41 37.02 27.36
C ASN A 134 6.62 35.72 27.60
N SER A 135 6.99 34.59 26.97
CA SER A 135 6.27 33.33 27.21
C SER A 135 6.71 32.69 28.53
N GLU A 136 5.77 32.36 29.41
CA GLU A 136 6.02 31.67 30.69
C GLU A 136 6.54 30.24 30.51
N ASN A 137 6.46 29.68 29.31
CA ASN A 137 6.88 28.32 28.96
C ASN A 137 8.21 28.37 28.20
N SER A 138 9.31 28.05 28.87
CA SER A 138 10.61 27.84 28.23
C SER A 138 10.77 26.40 27.82
N TYR A 139 10.81 26.12 26.52
CA TYR A 139 11.12 24.79 25.99
C TYR A 139 12.63 24.61 25.86
N SER A 140 13.10 23.41 26.20
CA SER A 140 14.52 23.07 26.09
C SER A 140 14.84 22.44 24.73
N PHE A 141 16.04 22.71 24.20
CA PHE A 141 16.52 22.03 23.01
C PHE A 141 16.49 20.51 23.19
N LYS A 142 15.84 19.78 22.26
CA LYS A 142 15.61 18.34 22.31
C LYS A 142 14.69 17.87 23.45
N GLU A 143 13.84 18.74 23.95
CA GLU A 143 12.77 18.32 24.85
C GLU A 143 11.79 17.42 24.10
N LYS A 144 11.53 16.24 24.67
CA LYS A 144 10.57 15.30 24.09
C LYS A 144 9.14 15.78 24.36
N PHE A 145 8.34 15.90 23.32
CA PHE A 145 6.91 16.20 23.45
C PHE A 145 6.03 14.96 23.38
N TYR A 146 6.57 13.81 22.92
CA TYR A 146 5.99 12.47 23.12
C TYR A 146 7.09 11.40 23.15
N ASP A 147 6.77 10.27 23.77
CA ASP A 147 7.67 9.10 23.88
C ASP A 147 6.83 7.82 23.93
N ASP A 148 6.60 7.25 22.76
CA ASP A 148 5.73 6.09 22.54
C ASP A 148 6.54 4.84 22.26
N TYR A 149 5.96 3.68 22.54
CA TYR A 149 6.54 2.41 22.13
C TYR A 149 5.49 1.48 21.49
N GLY A 150 5.97 0.54 20.68
CA GLY A 150 5.18 -0.54 20.11
C GLY A 150 5.95 -1.85 20.10
N ASN A 151 5.34 -2.90 20.66
CA ASN A 151 5.86 -4.26 20.64
C ASN A 151 4.86 -5.19 19.98
N LYS A 152 5.33 -6.00 19.03
CA LYS A 152 4.51 -7.00 18.35
C LYS A 152 5.24 -8.32 18.32
N ASN A 153 4.62 -9.37 18.86
CA ASN A 153 5.10 -10.74 18.76
C ASN A 153 4.14 -11.51 17.87
N GLU A 154 4.64 -12.16 16.85
CA GLU A 154 3.84 -12.96 15.94
C GLU A 154 4.39 -14.38 15.84
N PHE A 155 3.53 -15.36 16.11
CA PHE A 155 3.76 -16.76 15.82
C PHE A 155 2.85 -17.20 14.68
N ASN A 156 3.40 -17.92 13.72
CA ASN A 156 2.68 -18.45 12.58
C ASN A 156 3.11 -19.88 12.30
N ILE A 157 2.16 -20.77 12.09
CA ILE A 157 2.38 -22.13 11.63
C ILE A 157 1.39 -22.48 10.53
N TYR A 158 1.85 -23.19 9.52
CA TYR A 158 1.00 -23.61 8.40
C TYR A 158 1.38 -25.00 7.88
N ALA A 159 0.38 -25.66 7.30
CA ALA A 159 0.56 -26.89 6.55
C ALA A 159 -0.22 -26.80 5.23
N LYS A 160 0.45 -27.06 4.13
CA LYS A 160 -0.16 -27.07 2.78
C LYS A 160 0.17 -28.35 2.02
N ILE A 161 -0.74 -28.73 1.14
CA ILE A 161 -0.58 -29.88 0.27
C ILE A 161 -1.23 -29.61 -1.09
N ASP A 162 -0.49 -29.95 -2.15
CA ASP A 162 -1.00 -30.15 -3.49
C ASP A 162 -1.04 -31.65 -3.73
N TYR A 163 -2.20 -32.24 -3.94
CA TYR A 163 -2.38 -33.67 -4.15
C TYR A 163 -2.89 -33.95 -5.56
N TYR A 164 -2.15 -34.73 -6.33
CA TYR A 164 -2.47 -35.11 -7.70
C TYR A 164 -3.32 -36.39 -7.68
N LEU A 165 -4.65 -36.23 -7.79
CA LEU A 165 -5.58 -37.35 -7.82
C LEU A 165 -5.37 -38.22 -9.07
N ASN A 166 -5.13 -37.58 -10.19
CA ASN A 166 -4.74 -38.17 -11.46
C ASN A 166 -4.07 -37.09 -12.34
N ASP A 167 -3.74 -37.44 -13.60
CA ASP A 167 -3.07 -36.49 -14.52
C ASP A 167 -3.89 -35.25 -14.87
N LYS A 168 -5.21 -35.29 -14.60
CA LYS A 168 -6.11 -34.15 -14.90
C LYS A 168 -6.53 -33.35 -13.69
N LEU A 169 -6.62 -33.96 -12.52
CA LEU A 169 -7.21 -33.33 -11.34
C LEU A 169 -6.24 -33.29 -10.18
N SER A 170 -5.99 -32.10 -9.66
CA SER A 170 -5.29 -31.89 -8.39
C SER A 170 -6.14 -31.09 -7.40
N ILE A 171 -5.89 -31.34 -6.12
CA ILE A 171 -6.51 -30.65 -4.97
C ILE A 171 -5.42 -29.93 -4.21
N TYR A 172 -5.69 -28.67 -3.85
CA TYR A 172 -4.87 -27.86 -2.96
C TYR A 172 -5.57 -27.67 -1.62
N GLY A 173 -4.83 -27.79 -0.54
CA GLY A 173 -5.27 -27.45 0.81
C GLY A 173 -4.17 -26.74 1.58
N ASP A 174 -4.54 -25.69 2.34
CA ASP A 174 -3.63 -24.93 3.19
C ASP A 174 -4.36 -24.55 4.48
N LEU A 175 -3.75 -24.86 5.61
CA LEU A 175 -4.25 -24.49 6.94
C LEU A 175 -3.17 -23.64 7.62
N GLN A 176 -3.53 -22.42 7.98
CA GLN A 176 -2.63 -21.51 8.69
C GLN A 176 -3.24 -21.07 10.01
N TYR A 177 -2.44 -21.09 11.06
CA TYR A 177 -2.74 -20.48 12.35
C TYR A 177 -1.74 -19.37 12.64
N ARG A 178 -2.25 -18.17 12.99
CA ARG A 178 -1.46 -17.02 13.41
C ARG A 178 -1.90 -16.58 14.80
N ASN A 179 -0.94 -16.32 15.68
CA ASN A 179 -1.16 -15.70 16.97
C ASN A 179 -0.30 -14.46 17.08
N ILE A 180 -0.92 -13.34 17.38
CA ILE A 180 -0.27 -12.02 17.42
C ILE A 180 -0.57 -11.40 18.76
N LYS A 181 0.47 -11.11 19.54
CA LYS A 181 0.38 -10.27 20.73
C LYS A 181 0.92 -8.88 20.38
N TYR A 182 0.09 -7.87 20.63
CA TYR A 182 0.40 -6.49 20.32
C TYR A 182 0.26 -5.64 21.58
N GLU A 183 1.36 -4.98 21.97
CA GLU A 183 1.45 -4.07 23.10
C GLU A 183 1.94 -2.71 22.61
N ALA A 184 1.29 -1.64 23.01
CA ALA A 184 1.76 -0.29 22.70
C ALA A 184 1.48 0.64 23.89
N GLY A 185 2.37 1.60 24.08
CA GLY A 185 2.19 2.72 24.96
C GLY A 185 2.15 3.99 24.13
N ILE A 186 1.12 4.80 24.35
CA ILE A 186 0.86 6.02 23.59
C ILE A 186 0.73 7.16 24.61
N SER A 187 1.65 8.15 24.55
CA SER A 187 1.62 9.32 25.44
C SER A 187 0.47 10.26 25.06
N ALA A 188 -0.03 11.00 26.02
CA ALA A 188 -1.13 11.95 25.82
C ALA A 188 -0.82 13.05 24.80
N ASN A 189 0.45 13.39 24.65
CA ASN A 189 0.96 14.36 23.67
C ASN A 189 1.36 13.70 22.34
N SER A 190 1.13 12.38 22.20
CA SER A 190 1.43 11.68 20.96
C SER A 190 0.58 12.21 19.82
N VAL A 191 1.20 12.33 18.67
CA VAL A 191 0.56 12.65 17.40
C VAL A 191 -0.61 11.71 17.06
N PHE A 192 -0.68 10.55 17.73
CA PHE A 192 -1.68 9.52 17.52
C PHE A 192 -2.85 9.55 18.52
N THR A 193 -2.82 10.46 19.50
CA THR A 193 -3.86 10.54 20.52
C THR A 193 -4.89 11.61 20.20
N GLY A 194 -5.85 11.29 19.35
CA GLY A 194 -7.00 12.14 19.10
C GLY A 194 -7.97 12.31 20.27
N TYR A 195 -7.92 11.44 21.27
CA TYR A 195 -8.80 11.45 22.46
C TYR A 195 -8.20 10.60 23.57
N VAL A 196 -7.27 11.11 24.33
CA VAL A 196 -6.91 10.50 25.62
C VAL A 196 -7.00 11.59 26.65
N GLU A 197 -7.87 11.36 27.67
CA GLU A 197 -7.79 12.06 28.96
C GLU A 197 -6.30 12.09 29.40
N GLU A 198 -5.88 13.14 30.07
CA GLU A 198 -4.52 13.28 30.58
C GLU A 198 -3.93 11.96 31.05
N GLY A 199 -2.95 11.42 30.32
CA GLY A 199 -2.31 10.16 30.70
C GLY A 199 -1.74 9.37 29.52
N PHE A 200 -1.14 8.26 29.89
CA PHE A 200 -0.53 7.30 28.99
C PHE A 200 -1.54 6.18 28.64
N SER A 201 -1.93 6.04 27.40
CA SER A 201 -2.79 4.97 26.96
C SER A 201 -2.00 3.70 26.72
N ARG A 202 -2.44 2.57 27.26
CA ARG A 202 -1.82 1.26 27.10
C ARG A 202 -2.71 0.32 26.30
N LEU A 203 -2.17 -0.17 25.19
CA LEU A 203 -2.77 -1.23 24.40
C LEU A 203 -2.12 -2.57 24.78
N ASP A 204 -2.93 -3.60 25.07
CA ASP A 204 -2.51 -5.00 25.19
C ASP A 204 -3.61 -5.87 24.57
N LYS A 205 -3.36 -6.37 23.36
CA LYS A 205 -4.32 -7.16 22.57
C LYS A 205 -3.65 -8.41 22.04
N THR A 206 -4.42 -9.50 22.04
CA THR A 206 -4.00 -10.76 21.40
C THR A 206 -5.01 -11.16 20.36
N PHE A 207 -4.52 -11.48 19.16
CA PHE A 207 -5.30 -11.96 18.03
C PHE A 207 -4.89 -13.39 17.71
N SER A 208 -5.89 -14.24 17.45
CA SER A 208 -5.70 -15.62 17.01
C SER A 208 -6.51 -15.84 15.75
N PHE A 209 -5.82 -16.16 14.65
CA PHE A 209 -6.43 -16.30 13.35
C PHE A 209 -6.25 -17.71 12.82
N PHE A 210 -7.32 -18.25 12.23
CA PHE A 210 -7.29 -19.48 11.48
C PHE A 210 -7.72 -19.19 10.04
N ASN A 211 -6.81 -19.40 9.10
CA ASN A 211 -6.93 -19.03 7.70
C ASN A 211 -6.86 -20.28 6.81
N PRO A 212 -7.96 -21.02 6.60
CA PRO A 212 -7.99 -22.15 5.68
C PRO A 212 -8.04 -21.66 4.22
N LYS A 213 -7.40 -22.45 3.33
CA LYS A 213 -7.52 -22.31 1.89
C LYS A 213 -7.75 -23.66 1.26
N PHE A 214 -8.52 -23.68 0.19
CA PHE A 214 -8.82 -24.85 -0.58
C PHE A 214 -8.83 -24.52 -2.06
N GLY A 215 -8.39 -25.43 -2.92
CA GLY A 215 -8.42 -25.26 -4.37
C GLY A 215 -8.58 -26.56 -5.12
N LEU A 216 -9.16 -26.46 -6.28
CA LEU A 216 -9.27 -27.52 -7.29
C LEU A 216 -8.63 -27.01 -8.58
N PHE A 217 -7.84 -27.84 -9.21
CA PHE A 217 -7.23 -27.55 -10.49
C PHE A 217 -7.51 -28.72 -11.45
N TYR A 218 -8.08 -28.43 -12.62
CA TYR A 218 -8.46 -29.42 -13.60
C TYR A 218 -7.88 -29.11 -14.98
N ASN A 219 -7.05 -30.00 -15.51
CA ASN A 219 -6.52 -29.97 -16.87
C ASN A 219 -7.57 -30.49 -17.86
N LEU A 220 -8.17 -29.60 -18.64
CA LEU A 220 -9.06 -29.96 -19.74
C LEU A 220 -8.29 -30.71 -20.82
N ASN A 221 -7.10 -30.20 -21.16
CA ASN A 221 -6.09 -30.79 -22.04
C ASN A 221 -4.70 -30.16 -21.73
N ASP A 222 -3.68 -30.48 -22.52
CA ASP A 222 -2.30 -30.01 -22.30
C ASP A 222 -2.15 -28.49 -22.34
N SER A 223 -3.05 -27.78 -22.98
CA SER A 223 -3.00 -26.31 -23.14
C SER A 223 -4.03 -25.56 -22.33
N ASN A 224 -5.08 -26.24 -21.82
CA ASN A 224 -6.19 -25.59 -21.13
C ASN A 224 -6.40 -26.18 -19.76
N ASN A 225 -6.52 -25.31 -18.77
CA ASN A 225 -6.92 -25.70 -17.42
C ASN A 225 -7.90 -24.72 -16.79
N ILE A 226 -8.66 -25.20 -15.85
CA ILE A 226 -9.56 -24.42 -15.00
C ILE A 226 -9.19 -24.65 -13.55
N TYR A 227 -9.45 -23.64 -12.71
CA TYR A 227 -9.28 -23.78 -11.28
C TYR A 227 -10.42 -23.09 -10.54
N PHE A 228 -10.67 -23.59 -9.34
CA PHE A 228 -11.50 -22.95 -8.34
C PHE A 228 -10.69 -22.84 -7.06
N SER A 229 -10.75 -21.70 -6.37
CA SER A 229 -10.14 -21.53 -5.06
C SER A 229 -11.08 -20.82 -4.09
N TYR A 230 -10.90 -21.15 -2.81
CA TYR A 230 -11.43 -20.45 -1.66
C TYR A 230 -10.31 -20.16 -0.69
N ALA A 231 -10.27 -18.94 -0.18
CA ALA A 231 -9.33 -18.55 0.86
C ALA A 231 -10.02 -17.70 1.93
N ARG A 232 -9.68 -17.96 3.20
CA ARG A 232 -9.98 -17.06 4.30
C ARG A 232 -8.72 -16.35 4.75
N ALA A 233 -8.81 -15.03 4.92
CA ALA A 233 -7.75 -14.22 5.49
C ALA A 233 -8.29 -13.33 6.60
N GLN A 234 -7.44 -13.02 7.60
CA GLN A 234 -7.79 -12.14 8.72
C GLN A 234 -6.59 -11.23 9.01
N ARG A 235 -6.87 -9.98 9.37
CA ARG A 235 -5.86 -8.97 9.65
C ARG A 235 -6.22 -8.19 10.91
N GLU A 236 -5.25 -8.05 11.80
CA GLU A 236 -5.34 -7.20 12.99
C GLU A 236 -5.29 -5.72 12.61
N PRO A 237 -5.93 -4.83 13.40
CA PRO A 237 -5.78 -3.39 13.28
C PRO A 237 -4.34 -2.93 13.56
N THR A 238 -3.97 -1.79 13.01
CA THR A 238 -2.67 -1.15 13.25
C THR A 238 -2.68 -0.33 14.55
N ARG A 239 -1.51 0.11 15.02
CA ARG A 239 -1.39 1.02 16.17
C ARG A 239 -2.22 2.30 15.97
N THR A 240 -2.18 2.88 14.79
CA THR A 240 -2.94 4.10 14.45
C THR A 240 -4.45 3.88 14.53
N ASP A 241 -4.93 2.70 14.13
CA ASP A 241 -6.35 2.37 14.24
C ASP A 241 -6.80 2.31 15.71
N PHE A 242 -5.94 1.79 16.61
CA PHE A 242 -6.20 1.75 18.05
C PHE A 242 -6.08 3.11 18.74
N ALA A 243 -5.28 4.03 18.20
CA ALA A 243 -5.20 5.39 18.75
C ALA A 243 -6.54 6.13 18.65
N ASN A 244 -7.38 5.77 17.68
CA ASN A 244 -8.66 6.43 17.38
C ASN A 244 -9.89 5.57 17.73
N GLY A 245 -9.73 4.49 18.52
CA GLY A 245 -10.85 3.67 18.93
C GLY A 245 -10.46 2.24 19.34
N SER A 246 -11.43 1.35 19.33
CA SER A 246 -11.25 -0.07 19.63
C SER A 246 -11.71 -0.92 18.45
N PRO A 247 -11.00 -0.91 17.34
CA PRO A 247 -11.41 -1.61 16.14
C PRO A 247 -11.27 -3.13 16.28
N ASP A 248 -12.12 -3.84 15.54
CA ASP A 248 -12.06 -5.29 15.36
C ASP A 248 -11.14 -5.66 14.19
N ALA A 249 -10.69 -6.92 14.19
CA ALA A 249 -9.93 -7.48 13.09
C ALA A 249 -10.79 -7.65 11.83
N GLU A 250 -10.22 -7.29 10.66
CA GLU A 250 -10.85 -7.54 9.37
C GLU A 250 -10.85 -9.03 9.03
N LYS A 251 -11.89 -9.48 8.33
CA LYS A 251 -12.02 -10.84 7.81
C LYS A 251 -12.37 -10.77 6.33
N LEU A 252 -11.74 -11.64 5.56
CA LEU A 252 -11.98 -11.82 4.13
C LEU A 252 -12.32 -13.27 3.84
N ASN A 253 -13.37 -13.50 3.06
CA ASN A 253 -13.61 -14.74 2.34
C ASN A 253 -13.50 -14.44 0.85
N ASP A 254 -12.62 -15.15 0.18
CA ASP A 254 -12.28 -14.96 -1.22
C ASP A 254 -12.58 -16.22 -2.02
N PHE A 255 -13.35 -16.08 -3.10
CA PHE A 255 -13.71 -17.13 -4.03
C PHE A 255 -13.22 -16.75 -5.42
N GLU A 256 -12.49 -17.65 -6.05
CA GLU A 256 -12.00 -17.45 -7.40
C GLU A 256 -12.34 -18.62 -8.33
N LEU A 257 -12.63 -18.29 -9.58
CA LEU A 257 -12.78 -19.24 -10.68
C LEU A 257 -11.96 -18.77 -11.86
N GLY A 258 -10.97 -19.55 -12.26
CA GLY A 258 -10.08 -19.16 -13.34
C GLY A 258 -10.00 -20.17 -14.48
N TRP A 259 -9.68 -19.65 -15.67
CA TRP A 259 -9.34 -20.39 -16.86
C TRP A 259 -7.99 -19.93 -17.39
N LYS A 260 -7.11 -20.89 -17.71
CA LYS A 260 -5.79 -20.64 -18.28
C LYS A 260 -5.63 -21.38 -19.60
N LEU A 261 -5.24 -20.63 -20.63
CA LEU A 261 -4.80 -21.16 -21.91
C LEU A 261 -3.30 -20.89 -22.05
N THR A 262 -2.50 -21.93 -22.30
CA THR A 262 -1.06 -21.83 -22.55
C THR A 262 -0.75 -22.46 -23.90
N LEU A 263 -0.34 -21.65 -24.86
CA LEU A 263 0.16 -22.06 -26.16
C LEU A 263 1.68 -21.92 -26.19
N GLU A 264 2.34 -22.39 -27.23
CA GLU A 264 3.80 -22.34 -27.35
C GLU A 264 4.39 -20.94 -27.14
N ASN A 265 3.77 -19.92 -27.75
CA ASN A 265 4.24 -18.53 -27.71
C ASN A 265 3.19 -17.54 -27.19
N SER A 266 2.11 -18.02 -26.57
CA SER A 266 1.04 -17.15 -26.09
C SER A 266 0.37 -17.73 -24.85
N SER A 267 -0.13 -16.87 -23.98
CA SER A 267 -0.92 -17.27 -22.82
C SER A 267 -2.08 -16.32 -22.59
N ILE A 268 -3.19 -16.88 -22.11
CA ILE A 268 -4.38 -16.12 -21.69
C ILE A 268 -4.84 -16.69 -20.36
N ASN A 269 -5.00 -15.83 -19.36
CA ASN A 269 -5.57 -16.17 -18.06
C ASN A 269 -6.80 -15.29 -17.83
N VAL A 270 -7.92 -15.90 -17.47
CA VAL A 270 -9.13 -15.19 -17.04
C VAL A 270 -9.46 -15.64 -15.65
N ASN A 271 -9.68 -14.72 -14.75
CA ASN A 271 -10.07 -14.97 -13.36
C ASN A 271 -11.34 -14.20 -13.02
N ALA A 272 -12.35 -14.88 -12.51
CA ALA A 272 -13.50 -14.26 -11.86
C ALA A 272 -13.31 -14.39 -10.35
N PHE A 273 -13.51 -13.31 -9.61
CA PHE A 273 -13.33 -13.28 -8.16
C PHE A 273 -14.55 -12.70 -7.44
N TYR A 274 -14.79 -13.18 -6.22
CA TYR A 274 -15.78 -12.64 -5.30
C TYR A 274 -15.22 -12.62 -3.89
N MET A 275 -14.87 -11.42 -3.43
CA MET A 275 -14.29 -11.15 -2.12
C MET A 275 -15.34 -10.54 -1.21
N ILE A 276 -15.60 -11.17 -0.06
CA ILE A 276 -16.55 -10.71 0.96
C ILE A 276 -15.74 -10.34 2.20
N TYR A 277 -15.91 -9.11 2.66
CA TYR A 277 -15.26 -8.58 3.85
C TYR A 277 -16.26 -8.37 4.98
N ASP A 278 -15.87 -8.81 6.19
CA ASP A 278 -16.50 -8.45 7.45
C ASP A 278 -15.58 -7.52 8.23
N ASN A 279 -16.13 -6.46 8.80
CA ASN A 279 -15.40 -5.50 9.62
C ASN A 279 -14.20 -4.86 8.90
N GLN A 280 -14.32 -4.56 7.61
CA GLN A 280 -13.25 -3.88 6.88
C GLN A 280 -12.95 -2.53 7.53
N LEU A 281 -11.65 -2.23 7.74
CA LEU A 281 -11.19 -0.93 8.23
C LEU A 281 -11.06 0.04 7.06
N VAL A 282 -11.90 1.07 7.02
CA VAL A 282 -11.91 2.08 5.96
C VAL A 282 -11.73 3.48 6.51
N LEU A 283 -11.22 4.38 5.67
CA LEU A 283 -11.11 5.80 5.95
C LEU A 283 -12.51 6.41 6.12
N THR A 284 -12.73 7.12 7.23
CA THR A 284 -14.02 7.78 7.52
C THR A 284 -14.16 9.16 6.86
N GLY A 285 -13.04 9.74 6.40
CA GLY A 285 -12.95 11.15 6.03
C GLY A 285 -12.73 12.08 7.22
N GLN A 286 -12.90 11.59 8.45
CA GLN A 286 -12.56 12.37 9.64
C GLN A 286 -11.06 12.34 9.90
N ARG A 287 -10.56 13.40 10.51
CA ARG A 287 -9.18 13.50 10.99
C ARG A 287 -9.18 13.66 12.49
N ASP A 288 -8.16 13.15 13.13
CA ASP A 288 -7.92 13.43 14.54
C ASP A 288 -7.39 14.86 14.74
N ILE A 289 -7.19 15.27 15.97
CA ILE A 289 -6.70 16.63 16.33
C ILE A 289 -5.31 16.94 15.74
N ASN A 290 -4.55 15.91 15.34
CA ASN A 290 -3.23 16.03 14.74
C ASN A 290 -3.28 15.97 13.21
N GLY A 291 -4.47 15.89 12.62
CA GLY A 291 -4.67 15.81 11.18
C GLY A 291 -4.52 14.42 10.55
N TYR A 292 -4.36 13.35 11.35
CA TYR A 292 -4.29 11.98 10.82
C TYR A 292 -5.66 11.43 10.47
N GLU A 293 -5.71 10.65 9.41
CA GLU A 293 -6.95 10.04 8.91
C GLU A 293 -7.43 8.94 9.86
N ILE A 294 -8.69 9.04 10.28
CA ILE A 294 -9.34 8.06 11.14
C ILE A 294 -9.93 6.94 10.30
N ARG A 295 -9.63 5.69 10.70
CA ARG A 295 -10.27 4.49 10.17
C ARG A 295 -11.22 3.89 11.18
N ARG A 296 -12.32 3.32 10.66
CA ARG A 296 -13.27 2.55 11.47
C ARG A 296 -13.70 1.30 10.72
N ASN A 297 -14.11 0.28 11.48
CA ASN A 297 -14.76 -0.87 10.87
C ASN A 297 -16.10 -0.43 10.29
N ILE A 298 -16.32 -0.85 9.06
CA ILE A 298 -17.63 -0.88 8.44
C ILE A 298 -18.19 -2.29 8.54
N GLY A 299 -19.50 -2.48 8.35
CA GLY A 299 -20.11 -3.79 8.33
C GLY A 299 -19.55 -4.66 7.21
N GLU A 300 -20.40 -5.05 6.28
CA GLU A 300 -20.01 -5.87 5.13
C GLU A 300 -19.62 -5.01 3.94
N SER A 301 -18.65 -5.49 3.18
CA SER A 301 -18.29 -4.96 1.87
C SER A 301 -17.91 -6.09 0.93
N TYR A 302 -17.97 -5.83 -0.37
CA TYR A 302 -17.55 -6.84 -1.35
C TYR A 302 -16.77 -6.24 -2.51
N ARG A 303 -15.99 -7.11 -3.15
CA ARG A 303 -15.40 -6.90 -4.46
C ARG A 303 -15.75 -8.08 -5.36
N LEU A 304 -16.35 -7.80 -6.50
CA LEU A 304 -16.73 -8.79 -7.49
C LEU A 304 -16.21 -8.35 -8.84
N GLY A 305 -15.50 -9.21 -9.57
CA GLY A 305 -14.97 -8.81 -10.86
C GLY A 305 -14.44 -9.94 -11.71
N ILE A 306 -13.94 -9.53 -12.88
CA ILE A 306 -13.25 -10.39 -13.83
C ILE A 306 -11.94 -9.71 -14.22
N GLU A 307 -10.87 -10.51 -14.22
CA GLU A 307 -9.53 -10.09 -14.64
C GLU A 307 -9.10 -10.92 -15.85
N LEU A 308 -8.43 -10.26 -16.78
CA LEU A 308 -7.75 -10.87 -17.92
C LEU A 308 -6.28 -10.52 -17.86
N ASP A 309 -5.42 -11.51 -17.95
CA ASP A 309 -4.00 -11.38 -18.20
C ASP A 309 -3.62 -12.17 -19.45
N SER A 310 -2.96 -11.53 -20.40
CA SER A 310 -2.58 -12.18 -21.64
C SER A 310 -1.23 -11.70 -22.17
N ASN A 311 -0.49 -12.66 -22.72
CA ASN A 311 0.69 -12.43 -23.55
C ASN A 311 0.44 -13.11 -24.89
N ILE A 312 0.38 -12.34 -25.98
CA ILE A 312 0.02 -12.83 -27.31
C ILE A 312 1.11 -12.44 -28.30
N THR A 313 1.80 -13.42 -28.86
CA THR A 313 2.74 -13.23 -29.95
C THR A 313 1.99 -13.14 -31.28
N LEU A 314 1.80 -11.92 -31.76
CA LEU A 314 1.09 -11.65 -33.03
C LEU A 314 1.94 -11.97 -34.25
N SER A 315 3.26 -11.84 -34.15
CA SER A 315 4.24 -12.21 -35.17
C SER A 315 5.62 -12.35 -34.54
N SER A 316 6.64 -12.78 -35.32
CA SER A 316 8.05 -12.81 -34.88
C SER A 316 8.60 -11.46 -34.46
N LYS A 317 7.90 -10.35 -34.76
CA LYS A 317 8.32 -8.97 -34.45
C LYS A 317 7.38 -8.22 -33.54
N LEU A 318 6.18 -8.76 -33.26
CA LEU A 318 5.14 -8.04 -32.55
C LEU A 318 4.54 -8.89 -31.45
N ASN A 319 4.63 -8.40 -30.22
CA ASN A 319 4.05 -9.03 -29.03
C ASN A 319 3.08 -8.06 -28.36
N LEU A 320 1.97 -8.58 -27.83
CA LEU A 320 0.95 -7.83 -27.08
C LEU A 320 0.81 -8.43 -25.70
N ASN A 321 1.02 -7.61 -24.67
CA ASN A 321 0.72 -7.93 -23.28
C ASN A 321 -0.47 -7.08 -22.85
N THR A 322 -1.53 -7.72 -22.35
CA THR A 322 -2.76 -7.05 -21.94
C THR A 322 -3.18 -7.51 -20.55
N ASN A 323 -3.44 -6.56 -19.66
CA ASN A 323 -4.08 -6.78 -18.38
C ASN A 323 -5.35 -5.93 -18.33
N LEU A 324 -6.48 -6.55 -18.03
CA LEU A 324 -7.76 -5.87 -17.86
C LEU A 324 -8.40 -6.31 -16.54
N SER A 325 -9.04 -5.38 -15.84
CA SER A 325 -9.87 -5.68 -14.67
C SER A 325 -11.18 -4.89 -14.78
N ILE A 326 -12.29 -5.60 -14.63
CA ILE A 326 -13.63 -5.02 -14.53
C ILE A 326 -14.20 -5.48 -13.20
N SER A 327 -14.56 -4.54 -12.31
CA SER A 327 -15.04 -4.90 -10.99
C SER A 327 -16.12 -3.96 -10.45
N SER A 328 -16.90 -4.50 -9.52
CA SER A 328 -17.82 -3.75 -8.66
C SER A 328 -17.36 -3.89 -7.22
N ASN A 329 -17.03 -2.78 -6.57
CA ASN A 329 -16.45 -2.73 -5.25
C ASN A 329 -17.34 -1.85 -4.37
N LYS A 330 -18.09 -2.45 -3.43
CA LYS A 330 -19.13 -1.73 -2.69
C LYS A 330 -19.06 -1.96 -1.18
N ASN A 331 -19.28 -0.90 -0.43
CA ASN A 331 -19.75 -0.99 0.95
C ASN A 331 -21.24 -1.36 0.93
N GLN A 332 -21.69 -2.15 1.92
CA GLN A 332 -23.10 -2.42 2.15
C GLN A 332 -23.57 -1.62 3.36
N ASP A 333 -24.64 -0.81 3.18
CA ASP A 333 -25.20 0.03 4.24
C ASP A 333 -24.16 0.89 4.98
N PHE A 334 -23.43 1.72 4.24
CA PHE A 334 -22.42 2.60 4.82
C PHE A 334 -23.03 3.72 5.68
N TYR A 335 -22.56 3.85 6.91
CA TYR A 335 -22.96 4.89 7.85
C TYR A 335 -21.78 5.81 8.20
N SER A 336 -22.03 7.11 8.25
CA SER A 336 -21.08 8.11 8.75
C SER A 336 -21.80 9.24 9.45
N ILE A 337 -21.13 9.94 10.37
CA ILE A 337 -21.65 11.14 11.01
C ILE A 337 -21.47 12.32 10.05
N PHE A 338 -22.52 13.10 9.84
CA PHE A 338 -22.51 14.33 9.06
C PHE A 338 -23.52 15.32 9.69
N ASP A 339 -23.12 16.56 9.89
CA ASP A 339 -23.89 17.59 10.65
C ASP A 339 -24.31 17.10 12.05
N GLY A 340 -23.41 16.34 12.73
CA GLY A 340 -23.67 15.77 14.04
C GLY A 340 -24.67 14.61 14.06
N ILE A 341 -25.17 14.16 12.91
CA ILE A 341 -26.21 13.12 12.78
C ILE A 341 -25.65 11.90 12.08
N LEU A 342 -25.95 10.71 12.61
CA LEU A 342 -25.61 9.45 11.94
C LEU A 342 -26.46 9.28 10.67
N LYS A 343 -25.84 9.35 9.51
CA LYS A 343 -26.48 9.26 8.20
C LYS A 343 -26.19 7.91 7.56
N ASN A 344 -27.22 7.26 7.01
CA ASN A 344 -27.08 6.10 6.14
C ASN A 344 -26.89 6.58 4.69
N TYR A 345 -25.77 6.21 4.07
CA TYR A 345 -25.44 6.49 2.68
C TYR A 345 -25.83 5.33 1.74
N GLY A 346 -26.33 4.21 2.29
CA GLY A 346 -26.66 3.01 1.53
C GLY A 346 -25.43 2.32 0.97
N ASN A 347 -25.57 1.69 -0.20
CA ASN A 347 -24.47 1.02 -0.87
C ASN A 347 -23.60 2.03 -1.61
N THR A 348 -22.40 2.27 -1.09
CA THR A 348 -21.44 3.21 -1.69
C THR A 348 -20.27 2.48 -2.34
N ASP A 349 -19.55 3.17 -3.22
CA ASP A 349 -18.31 2.65 -3.79
C ASP A 349 -17.21 2.63 -2.73
N LEU A 350 -16.40 1.57 -2.70
CA LEU A 350 -15.18 1.55 -1.92
C LEU A 350 -14.22 2.61 -2.47
N ALA A 351 -13.66 3.43 -1.58
CA ALA A 351 -12.68 4.43 -1.98
C ALA A 351 -11.46 3.78 -2.65
N TYR A 352 -10.88 4.48 -3.63
CA TYR A 352 -9.72 4.04 -4.43
C TYR A 352 -9.93 2.69 -5.14
N SER A 353 -11.16 2.43 -5.59
CA SER A 353 -11.52 1.17 -6.23
C SER A 353 -12.19 1.44 -7.58
N PRO A 354 -11.42 1.75 -8.64
CA PRO A 354 -11.97 2.01 -9.97
C PRO A 354 -12.64 0.76 -10.52
N SER A 355 -13.74 0.94 -11.25
CA SER A 355 -14.50 -0.18 -11.82
C SER A 355 -13.86 -0.79 -13.07
N PHE A 356 -12.95 -0.06 -13.74
CA PHE A 356 -12.25 -0.54 -14.91
C PHE A 356 -10.80 -0.07 -14.94
N ILE A 357 -9.87 -1.03 -15.12
CA ILE A 357 -8.45 -0.79 -15.31
C ILE A 357 -8.00 -1.56 -16.54
N ALA A 358 -7.22 -0.92 -17.41
CA ALA A 358 -6.63 -1.56 -18.58
C ALA A 358 -5.17 -1.14 -18.73
N ASN A 359 -4.27 -2.12 -18.84
CA ASN A 359 -2.87 -1.90 -19.15
C ASN A 359 -2.49 -2.75 -20.36
N ASN A 360 -1.96 -2.12 -21.42
CA ASN A 360 -1.53 -2.77 -22.63
C ASN A 360 -0.09 -2.38 -22.94
N ILE A 361 0.73 -3.35 -23.32
CA ILE A 361 2.08 -3.14 -23.80
C ILE A 361 2.18 -3.77 -25.19
N ILE A 362 2.52 -2.98 -26.18
CA ILE A 362 2.83 -3.42 -27.52
C ILE A 362 4.34 -3.35 -27.70
N ASP A 363 4.99 -4.52 -27.83
CA ASP A 363 6.41 -4.62 -28.10
C ASP A 363 6.64 -4.88 -29.58
N TYR A 364 7.35 -3.98 -30.25
CA TYR A 364 7.76 -4.11 -31.63
C TYR A 364 9.28 -4.26 -31.72
N SER A 365 9.74 -5.41 -32.25
CA SER A 365 11.15 -5.74 -32.46
C SER A 365 11.43 -5.88 -33.96
N PRO A 366 11.77 -4.78 -34.67
CA PRO A 366 12.05 -4.82 -36.11
C PRO A 366 13.23 -5.76 -36.45
N ASN A 367 14.16 -5.91 -35.51
CA ASN A 367 15.30 -6.81 -35.55
C ASN A 367 15.72 -7.18 -34.11
N GLU A 368 16.71 -8.06 -33.95
CA GLU A 368 17.20 -8.57 -32.65
C GLU A 368 17.84 -7.48 -31.74
N LYS A 369 18.20 -6.34 -32.33
CA LYS A 369 18.90 -5.25 -31.63
C LYS A 369 17.99 -4.14 -31.12
N VAL A 370 16.79 -4.00 -31.68
CA VAL A 370 15.89 -2.89 -31.38
C VAL A 370 14.58 -3.41 -30.80
N ILE A 371 14.17 -2.83 -29.68
CA ILE A 371 12.85 -3.04 -29.09
C ILE A 371 12.21 -1.67 -28.88
N ILE A 372 10.98 -1.52 -29.35
CA ILE A 372 10.13 -0.34 -29.15
C ILE A 372 8.87 -0.82 -28.44
N SER A 373 8.62 -0.30 -27.24
CA SER A 373 7.44 -0.68 -26.43
C SER A 373 6.56 0.54 -26.20
N LEU A 374 5.29 0.44 -26.60
CA LEU A 374 4.27 1.41 -26.24
C LEU A 374 3.43 0.81 -25.09
N ARG A 375 3.51 1.43 -23.92
CA ARG A 375 2.65 1.13 -22.79
C ARG A 375 1.46 2.09 -22.77
N SER A 376 0.27 1.58 -22.60
CA SER A 376 -0.97 2.34 -22.52
C SER A 376 -1.72 1.94 -21.26
N ASN A 377 -1.96 2.89 -20.36
CA ASN A 377 -2.61 2.64 -19.07
C ASN A 377 -3.86 3.50 -18.94
N TYR A 378 -5.02 2.85 -18.79
CA TYR A 378 -6.31 3.48 -18.55
C TYR A 378 -6.82 3.09 -17.15
N VAL A 379 -7.30 4.08 -16.41
CA VAL A 379 -8.00 3.89 -15.12
C VAL A 379 -9.29 4.69 -15.19
N SER A 380 -10.42 4.05 -14.88
CA SER A 380 -11.72 4.72 -14.81
C SER A 380 -11.78 5.69 -13.63
N GLU A 381 -12.78 6.56 -13.64
CA GLU A 381 -13.11 7.41 -12.51
C GLU A 381 -13.33 6.58 -11.23
N GLN A 382 -13.04 7.19 -10.08
CA GLN A 382 -13.18 6.55 -8.77
C GLN A 382 -13.40 7.60 -7.68
N TYR A 383 -14.06 7.20 -6.60
CA TYR A 383 -14.16 8.02 -5.40
C TYR A 383 -12.95 7.78 -4.48
N PHE A 384 -12.54 8.80 -3.73
CA PHE A 384 -11.58 8.67 -2.64
C PHE A 384 -12.19 8.95 -1.25
N ALA A 385 -13.53 9.08 -1.18
CA ALA A 385 -14.31 9.01 0.05
C ALA A 385 -15.33 7.87 -0.01
N GLN A 386 -15.65 7.30 1.14
CA GLN A 386 -16.63 6.21 1.24
C GLN A 386 -18.08 6.67 1.09
N THR A 387 -18.34 7.99 1.11
CA THR A 387 -19.67 8.61 1.03
C THR A 387 -20.16 8.81 -0.39
N ASN A 388 -19.34 8.56 -1.41
CA ASN A 388 -19.58 8.94 -2.80
C ASN A 388 -19.84 10.45 -2.96
N SER A 389 -19.21 11.27 -2.11
CA SER A 389 -19.30 12.72 -2.24
C SER A 389 -18.77 13.16 -3.61
N PRO A 390 -19.53 14.00 -4.37
CA PRO A 390 -19.09 14.43 -5.71
C PRO A 390 -17.73 15.12 -5.75
N ILE A 391 -17.33 15.82 -4.67
CA ILE A 391 -16.03 16.48 -4.59
C ILE A 391 -14.88 15.50 -4.38
N SER A 392 -15.17 14.26 -3.95
CA SER A 392 -14.19 13.20 -3.70
C SER A 392 -13.97 12.31 -4.93
N LYS A 393 -14.28 12.77 -6.11
CA LYS A 393 -14.13 12.00 -7.35
C LYS A 393 -12.81 12.32 -8.03
N LEU A 394 -12.05 11.28 -8.37
CA LEU A 394 -10.93 11.35 -9.32
C LEU A 394 -11.44 11.01 -10.71
N GLU A 395 -11.15 11.88 -11.68
CA GLU A 395 -11.48 11.66 -13.08
C GLU A 395 -10.67 10.49 -13.67
N SER A 396 -11.25 9.83 -14.68
CA SER A 396 -10.53 8.81 -15.45
C SER A 396 -9.32 9.40 -16.16
N PHE A 397 -8.30 8.57 -16.38
CA PHE A 397 -7.14 8.98 -17.14
C PHE A 397 -6.66 7.89 -18.09
N PHE A 398 -6.01 8.32 -19.18
CA PHE A 398 -5.38 7.47 -20.18
C PHE A 398 -3.99 8.01 -20.49
N VAL A 399 -2.95 7.25 -20.12
CA VAL A 399 -1.56 7.67 -20.20
C VAL A 399 -0.76 6.68 -21.04
N HIS A 400 0.18 7.19 -21.82
CA HIS A 400 1.04 6.39 -22.70
C HIS A 400 2.49 6.68 -22.41
N ASP A 401 3.30 5.62 -22.33
CA ASP A 401 4.74 5.70 -22.21
C ASP A 401 5.39 4.99 -23.42
N LEU A 402 6.45 5.58 -23.94
CA LEU A 402 7.23 4.99 -25.04
C LEU A 402 8.61 4.59 -24.50
N ASN A 403 8.95 3.33 -24.63
CA ASN A 403 10.27 2.80 -24.31
C ASN A 403 10.99 2.36 -25.58
N PHE A 404 12.24 2.78 -25.74
CA PHE A 404 13.14 2.38 -26.82
C PHE A 404 14.40 1.75 -26.24
N ILE A 405 14.75 0.55 -26.70
CA ILE A 405 15.97 -0.16 -26.31
C ILE A 405 16.75 -0.49 -27.57
N HIS A 406 18.04 -0.11 -27.59
CA HIS A 406 18.97 -0.52 -28.63
C HIS A 406 20.13 -1.30 -28.01
N LYS A 407 20.21 -2.60 -28.37
CA LYS A 407 21.30 -3.51 -27.99
C LYS A 407 22.47 -3.31 -28.92
N MET A 408 23.65 -3.06 -28.39
CA MET A 408 24.87 -2.83 -29.15
C MET A 408 26.05 -3.53 -28.52
N SER A 409 27.11 -3.78 -29.31
CA SER A 409 28.42 -4.19 -28.79
C SER A 409 29.47 -3.17 -29.21
N ILE A 410 30.42 -2.87 -28.33
CA ILE A 410 31.54 -2.00 -28.59
C ILE A 410 32.82 -2.79 -28.36
N LYS A 411 33.53 -3.13 -29.43
CA LYS A 411 34.76 -3.93 -29.36
C LYS A 411 35.76 -3.31 -28.39
N GLY A 412 36.19 -4.10 -27.41
CA GLY A 412 37.15 -3.70 -26.39
C GLY A 412 36.54 -3.01 -25.16
N LEU A 413 35.21 -2.82 -25.12
CA LEU A 413 34.50 -2.28 -23.97
C LEU A 413 33.48 -3.31 -23.37
N SER A 414 32.50 -3.71 -24.16
CA SER A 414 31.50 -4.74 -23.75
C SER A 414 30.76 -5.23 -24.99
N ASP A 415 30.41 -6.52 -24.99
CA ASP A 415 29.59 -7.13 -26.04
C ASP A 415 28.09 -7.02 -25.78
N ASP A 416 27.68 -6.60 -24.59
CA ASP A 416 26.27 -6.42 -24.19
C ASP A 416 26.05 -5.03 -23.56
N ILE A 417 25.73 -4.07 -24.41
CA ILE A 417 25.41 -2.71 -24.01
C ILE A 417 23.97 -2.44 -24.43
N ASN A 418 23.13 -1.97 -23.49
CA ASN A 418 21.77 -1.55 -23.78
C ASN A 418 21.64 -0.03 -23.63
N PHE A 419 21.43 0.68 -24.74
CA PHE A 419 21.00 2.06 -24.73
C PHE A 419 19.47 2.11 -24.60
N LYS A 420 18.99 2.86 -23.61
CA LYS A 420 17.55 2.95 -23.25
C LYS A 420 17.09 4.39 -23.26
N VAL A 421 15.92 4.63 -23.85
CA VAL A 421 15.21 5.90 -23.77
C VAL A 421 13.77 5.60 -23.33
N LEU A 422 13.34 6.20 -22.24
CA LEU A 422 11.98 6.12 -21.75
C LEU A 422 11.35 7.52 -21.79
N VAL A 423 10.26 7.66 -22.54
CA VAL A 423 9.43 8.86 -22.58
C VAL A 423 8.16 8.55 -21.80
N ASN A 424 8.08 9.04 -20.57
CA ASN A 424 6.87 8.91 -19.76
C ASN A 424 5.85 9.97 -20.16
N ASN A 425 4.58 9.60 -20.09
CA ASN A 425 3.46 10.48 -20.41
C ASN A 425 3.61 11.15 -21.79
N LEU A 426 3.77 10.33 -22.81
CA LEU A 426 4.09 10.71 -24.19
C LEU A 426 3.21 11.85 -24.75
N PHE A 427 1.93 11.86 -24.38
CA PHE A 427 0.97 12.86 -24.86
C PHE A 427 0.74 14.01 -23.87
N ASN A 428 1.56 14.10 -22.82
CA ASN A 428 1.51 15.15 -21.82
C ASN A 428 0.12 15.33 -21.16
N SER A 429 -0.55 14.21 -20.86
CA SER A 429 -1.84 14.21 -20.21
C SER A 429 -1.71 14.74 -18.78
N LYS A 430 -2.57 15.68 -18.38
CA LYS A 430 -2.65 16.19 -17.01
C LYS A 430 -3.65 15.35 -16.23
N TYR A 431 -3.18 14.59 -15.24
CA TYR A 431 -4.03 13.71 -14.44
C TYR A 431 -3.61 13.67 -12.98
N VAL A 432 -4.54 13.19 -12.15
CA VAL A 432 -4.36 12.94 -10.72
C VAL A 432 -4.72 11.49 -10.45
N SER A 433 -3.81 10.74 -9.88
CA SER A 433 -4.04 9.32 -9.55
C SER A 433 -4.39 9.09 -8.07
N TYR A 434 -4.16 10.10 -7.24
CA TYR A 434 -4.40 10.04 -5.80
C TYR A 434 -4.85 11.40 -5.27
N GLY A 435 -5.80 11.40 -4.34
CA GLY A 435 -6.28 12.56 -3.61
C GLY A 435 -6.66 12.17 -2.19
N GLY A 436 -7.00 13.10 -1.36
CA GLY A 436 -7.53 12.84 -0.04
C GLY A 436 -8.79 13.66 0.22
N TYR A 437 -9.67 13.10 1.04
CA TYR A 437 -10.90 13.71 1.48
C TYR A 437 -10.89 13.83 3.00
N TYR A 438 -11.37 14.96 3.48
CA TYR A 438 -11.51 15.17 4.91
C TYR A 438 -12.78 15.97 5.21
N THR A 439 -13.29 15.79 6.43
CA THR A 439 -14.37 16.57 6.98
C THR A 439 -13.93 17.24 8.26
N TYR A 440 -14.50 18.40 8.53
CA TYR A 440 -14.34 19.10 9.82
C TYR A 440 -15.67 19.72 10.25
N ASP A 441 -15.91 19.68 11.54
CA ASP A 441 -17.13 20.13 12.17
C ASP A 441 -16.95 21.53 12.74
N VAL A 442 -17.87 22.45 12.42
CA VAL A 442 -17.91 23.80 12.97
C VAL A 442 -19.15 23.93 13.84
N PRO A 443 -18.99 24.14 15.16
CA PRO A 443 -20.11 24.46 16.04
C PRO A 443 -20.76 25.79 15.62
N THR A 444 -22.06 25.79 15.46
CA THR A 444 -22.89 27.00 15.30
C THR A 444 -23.81 27.12 16.52
N ASP A 445 -24.53 28.24 16.68
CA ASP A 445 -25.32 28.55 17.90
C ASP A 445 -26.29 27.44 18.36
N ASN A 446 -26.71 26.54 17.49
CA ASN A 446 -27.64 25.46 17.82
C ASN A 446 -27.32 24.11 17.11
N GLN A 447 -26.31 24.02 16.28
CA GLN A 447 -26.03 22.84 15.43
C GLN A 447 -24.53 22.67 15.17
N ILE A 448 -24.15 21.45 14.87
CA ILE A 448 -22.86 21.15 14.27
C ILE A 448 -23.05 21.19 12.75
N LYS A 449 -22.21 21.93 12.04
CA LYS A 449 -22.16 21.94 10.59
C LYS A 449 -20.85 21.31 10.11
N THR A 450 -20.98 20.23 9.33
CA THR A 450 -19.83 19.52 8.73
C THR A 450 -19.48 20.15 7.38
N TYR A 451 -18.22 20.47 7.20
CA TYR A 451 -17.64 20.91 5.93
C TYR A 451 -16.77 19.81 5.35
N GLU A 452 -16.71 19.73 4.02
CA GLU A 452 -15.92 18.79 3.27
C GLU A 452 -14.74 19.51 2.61
N GLY A 453 -13.59 18.88 2.58
CA GLY A 453 -12.39 19.36 1.89
C GLY A 453 -11.67 18.25 1.14
N THR A 454 -10.91 18.65 0.13
CA THR A 454 -10.14 17.72 -0.70
C THR A 454 -8.74 18.25 -0.98
N TYR A 455 -7.81 17.34 -1.20
CA TYR A 455 -6.47 17.65 -1.70
C TYR A 455 -6.04 16.61 -2.71
N TYR A 456 -5.10 16.97 -3.59
CA TYR A 456 -4.75 16.20 -4.76
C TYR A 456 -3.24 16.06 -4.90
N TYR A 457 -2.78 14.91 -5.45
CA TYR A 457 -1.39 14.66 -5.79
C TYR A 457 -1.26 14.54 -7.32
N PRO A 458 -0.94 15.64 -8.02
CA PRO A 458 -0.82 15.64 -9.48
C PRO A 458 0.36 14.79 -9.92
N GLN A 459 0.17 14.05 -11.01
CA GLN A 459 1.22 13.26 -11.63
C GLN A 459 2.09 14.12 -12.55
N ALA A 460 3.30 13.63 -12.81
CA ALA A 460 4.28 14.32 -13.64
C ALA A 460 3.79 14.47 -15.09
N GLU A 461 4.06 15.61 -15.68
CA GLU A 461 3.95 15.85 -17.10
C GLU A 461 4.99 15.04 -17.89
N ILE A 462 5.01 15.17 -19.22
CA ILE A 462 5.98 14.47 -20.07
C ILE A 462 7.40 14.65 -19.53
N ASN A 463 8.13 13.54 -19.44
CA ASN A 463 9.53 13.54 -19.03
C ASN A 463 10.29 12.42 -19.75
N ILE A 464 11.60 12.57 -19.86
CA ILE A 464 12.47 11.67 -20.61
C ILE A 464 13.61 11.20 -19.70
N LEU A 465 13.81 9.88 -19.66
CA LEU A 465 14.93 9.25 -19.00
C LEU A 465 15.81 8.55 -20.04
N VAL A 466 17.12 8.70 -19.91
CA VAL A 466 18.11 8.04 -20.77
C VAL A 466 19.04 7.21 -19.90
N GLY A 467 19.30 5.98 -20.30
CA GLY A 467 20.15 5.06 -19.57
C GLY A 467 21.06 4.23 -20.47
N LEU A 468 22.19 3.79 -19.90
CA LEU A 468 23.13 2.84 -20.51
C LEU A 468 23.39 1.72 -19.50
N ASP A 469 23.11 0.47 -19.89
CA ASP A 469 23.50 -0.72 -19.11
C ASP A 469 24.69 -1.39 -19.79
N PHE A 470 25.68 -1.77 -18.99
CA PHE A 470 26.85 -2.51 -19.43
C PHE A 470 26.90 -3.85 -18.70
N LYS A 471 27.11 -4.94 -19.43
CA LYS A 471 27.53 -6.23 -18.85
C LYS A 471 28.98 -6.51 -19.22
N PHE A 472 29.78 -6.84 -18.23
CA PHE A 472 31.19 -7.16 -18.35
C PHE A 472 31.42 -8.66 -18.19
#